data_5ff908593bd5894dae4881e90941bc1d
#
_entry.id   5ff908593bd5894dae4881e90941bc1d
#
_cell.length_a   1.000
_cell.length_b   1.000
_cell.length_c   1.000
_cell.angle_alpha   90.00
_cell.angle_beta   90.00
_cell.angle_gamma   90.00
#
_symmetry.space_group_name_H-M   'P 1'
#
loop_
_entity.id
_entity.type
_entity.pdbx_description
1 polymer ?
#
loop_
_entity_poly.entity_id
_entity_poly.type
_entity_poly.pdbx_seq_one_letter_code
_entity_poly.pdbx_strand_id
1 'polypeptide(L)'
;MIASLVPLLVVVGISLSRGLGLERDLVVATVRAIAQLVAAGWALTLLLDGDASMAWAWAWVAVMVPMAGDAARRREPRLPGLGWMTGLGGLSGLGISLSVVFGLGVLPLEARVLVPVSGMVVGNSLRVVVVAATRLVDGLRERAGEVEALLALGFGPTRAVRDVASDALGLSLRPQLETTRSVGMVFLPGALTGLILAGVDPMDAVLIQAALLFLILGTAAVAGLVVVVVGVRPFLVDGRFEPPIN
;
A
#
# COMPACT_ATOMS: atom_id res chain seq x y z
N MET A 1 13.51 14.79 18.99
CA MET A 1 12.76 15.13 17.78
C MET A 1 13.53 16.06 16.83
N ILE A 2 14.04 17.24 17.29
CA ILE A 2 14.78 18.18 16.39
C ILE A 2 16.06 17.53 15.83
N ALA A 3 16.81 16.80 16.62
CA ALA A 3 18.04 16.11 16.18
C ALA A 3 17.80 15.05 15.08
N SER A 4 16.60 14.44 15.02
CA SER A 4 16.27 13.47 13.97
C SER A 4 16.03 14.10 12.59
N LEU A 5 15.90 15.42 12.51
CA LEU A 5 15.82 16.16 11.25
C LEU A 5 17.21 16.45 10.63
N VAL A 6 18.30 16.29 11.38
CA VAL A 6 19.64 16.60 10.90
C VAL A 6 20.01 15.84 9.61
N PRO A 7 19.81 14.52 9.48
CA PRO A 7 20.10 13.82 8.23
C PRO A 7 19.30 14.35 7.04
N LEU A 8 18.04 14.73 7.28
CA LEU A 8 17.18 15.31 6.24
C LEU A 8 17.70 16.68 5.78
N LEU A 9 18.08 17.55 6.73
CA LEU A 9 18.66 18.86 6.42
C LEU A 9 19.97 18.74 5.62
N VAL A 10 20.81 17.75 5.94
CA VAL A 10 22.03 17.45 5.17
C VAL A 10 21.68 17.08 3.72
N VAL A 11 20.70 16.21 3.51
CA VAL A 11 20.26 15.80 2.16
C VAL A 11 19.67 16.99 1.40
N VAL A 12 18.87 17.84 2.04
CA VAL A 12 18.33 19.06 1.45
C VAL A 12 19.47 20.02 1.05
N GLY A 13 20.48 20.19 1.92
CA GLY A 13 21.67 21.00 1.61
C GLY A 13 22.46 20.46 0.41
N ILE A 14 22.66 19.14 0.32
CA ILE A 14 23.31 18.50 -0.82
C ILE A 14 22.45 18.68 -2.10
N SER A 15 21.12 18.49 -2.01
CA SER A 15 20.22 18.68 -3.15
C SER A 15 20.33 20.09 -3.71
N LEU A 16 20.32 21.12 -2.84
CA LEU A 16 20.50 22.51 -3.24
C LEU A 16 21.86 22.75 -3.86
N SER A 17 22.95 22.24 -3.26
CA SER A 17 24.32 22.44 -3.77
C SER A 17 24.61 21.73 -5.09
N ARG A 18 23.90 20.62 -5.36
CA ARG A 18 24.05 19.79 -6.57
C ARG A 18 22.97 20.07 -7.63
N GLY A 19 21.97 20.91 -7.33
CA GLY A 19 20.86 21.21 -8.25
C GLY A 19 19.99 19.98 -8.56
N LEU A 20 19.78 19.07 -7.58
CA LEU A 20 19.03 17.83 -7.79
C LEU A 20 17.51 18.03 -7.83
N GLY A 21 17.00 19.18 -7.36
CA GLY A 21 15.58 19.52 -7.38
C GLY A 21 14.71 18.75 -6.41
N LEU A 22 15.29 18.02 -5.43
CA LEU A 22 14.57 17.18 -4.48
C LEU A 22 14.14 17.91 -3.20
N GLU A 23 14.67 19.10 -2.95
CA GLU A 23 14.46 19.86 -1.71
C GLU A 23 13.00 20.17 -1.44
N ARG A 24 12.25 20.57 -2.46
CA ARG A 24 10.82 20.88 -2.34
C ARG A 24 10.02 19.67 -1.92
N ASP A 25 10.25 18.53 -2.57
CA ASP A 25 9.54 17.29 -2.31
C ASP A 25 9.86 16.75 -0.91
N LEU A 26 11.12 16.82 -0.49
CA LEU A 26 11.56 16.41 0.84
C LEU A 26 10.93 17.27 1.93
N VAL A 27 10.95 18.61 1.77
CA VAL A 27 10.36 19.53 2.74
C VAL A 27 8.84 19.36 2.81
N VAL A 28 8.15 19.34 1.65
CA VAL A 28 6.69 19.14 1.59
C VAL A 28 6.28 17.79 2.19
N ALA A 29 6.99 16.71 1.87
CA ALA A 29 6.72 15.40 2.44
C ALA A 29 6.89 15.40 3.96
N THR A 30 7.94 16.04 4.48
CA THR A 30 8.21 16.10 5.92
C THR A 30 7.17 16.92 6.67
N VAL A 31 6.84 18.12 6.18
CA VAL A 31 5.82 18.98 6.81
C VAL A 31 4.46 18.27 6.81
N ARG A 32 4.11 17.66 5.67
CA ARG A 32 2.87 16.90 5.55
C ARG A 32 2.85 15.69 6.50
N ALA A 33 3.96 14.96 6.64
CA ALA A 33 4.05 13.83 7.55
C ALA A 33 3.86 14.27 9.01
N ILE A 34 4.51 15.35 9.43
CA ILE A 34 4.35 15.89 10.79
C ILE A 34 2.89 16.30 11.03
N ALA A 35 2.29 17.06 10.13
CA ALA A 35 0.90 17.49 10.26
C ALA A 35 -0.07 16.31 10.32
N GLN A 36 0.13 15.29 9.49
CA GLN A 36 -0.69 14.07 9.48
C GLN A 36 -0.52 13.24 10.75
N LEU A 37 0.72 13.11 11.27
CA LEU A 37 0.99 12.39 12.52
C LEU A 37 0.37 13.09 13.72
N VAL A 38 0.46 14.43 13.80
CA VAL A 38 -0.18 15.20 14.86
C VAL A 38 -1.70 15.06 14.81
N ALA A 39 -2.29 15.20 13.62
CA ALA A 39 -3.73 15.04 13.42
C ALA A 39 -4.19 13.61 13.77
N ALA A 40 -3.45 12.59 13.34
CA ALA A 40 -3.75 11.20 13.66
C ALA A 40 -3.61 10.92 15.18
N GLY A 41 -2.56 11.46 15.82
CA GLY A 41 -2.38 11.35 17.27
C GLY A 41 -3.55 11.98 18.04
N TRP A 42 -3.94 13.19 17.66
CA TRP A 42 -5.10 13.86 18.26
C TRP A 42 -6.40 13.09 18.05
N ALA A 43 -6.64 12.59 16.84
CA ALA A 43 -7.81 11.77 16.55
C ALA A 43 -7.80 10.44 17.33
N LEU A 44 -6.63 9.82 17.51
CA LEU A 44 -6.49 8.61 18.33
C LEU A 44 -6.76 8.90 19.83
N THR A 45 -6.35 10.05 20.38
CA THR A 45 -6.71 10.39 21.77
C THR A 45 -8.22 10.47 21.93
N LEU A 46 -8.93 11.12 21.00
CA LEU A 46 -10.40 11.19 21.03
C LEU A 46 -11.07 9.80 20.89
N LEU A 47 -10.46 8.88 20.14
CA LEU A 47 -10.96 7.52 19.97
C LEU A 47 -10.67 6.61 21.18
N LEU A 48 -9.62 6.91 21.94
CA LEU A 48 -9.15 6.08 23.05
C LEU A 48 -9.57 6.63 24.42
N ASP A 49 -9.96 7.92 24.49
CA ASP A 49 -10.46 8.53 25.71
C ASP A 49 -11.92 8.10 25.98
N GLY A 50 -12.07 7.14 26.87
CA GLY A 50 -13.31 6.81 27.56
C GLY A 50 -14.33 5.99 26.76
N ASP A 51 -15.46 6.56 26.41
CA ASP A 51 -16.64 5.87 25.87
C ASP A 51 -16.75 5.83 24.35
N ALA A 52 -15.64 6.01 23.61
CA ALA A 52 -15.70 5.94 22.16
C ALA A 52 -16.15 4.55 21.71
N SER A 53 -17.34 4.46 21.13
CA SER A 53 -17.90 3.20 20.71
C SER A 53 -17.04 2.57 19.60
N MET A 54 -16.97 1.25 19.58
CA MET A 54 -16.33 0.48 18.49
C MET A 54 -16.82 0.94 17.10
N ALA A 55 -18.03 1.52 17.00
CA ALA A 55 -18.58 2.09 15.79
C ALA A 55 -17.70 3.21 15.21
N TRP A 56 -17.09 4.06 16.03
CA TRP A 56 -16.17 5.11 15.56
C TRP A 56 -14.88 4.53 14.99
N ALA A 57 -14.35 3.46 15.59
CA ALA A 57 -13.17 2.77 15.04
C ALA A 57 -13.47 2.15 13.67
N TRP A 58 -14.63 1.53 13.51
CA TRP A 58 -15.08 1.03 12.20
C TRP A 58 -15.35 2.15 11.20
N ALA A 59 -15.94 3.26 11.62
CA ALA A 59 -16.13 4.44 10.76
C ALA A 59 -14.78 4.99 10.27
N TRP A 60 -13.78 5.04 11.16
CA TRP A 60 -12.42 5.45 10.80
C TRP A 60 -11.80 4.52 9.74
N VAL A 61 -11.90 3.20 9.94
CA VAL A 61 -11.43 2.20 8.97
C VAL A 61 -12.18 2.34 7.62
N ALA A 62 -13.50 2.56 7.66
CA ALA A 62 -14.30 2.77 6.46
C ALA A 62 -13.87 4.01 5.66
N VAL A 63 -13.40 5.07 6.32
CA VAL A 63 -12.88 6.28 5.68
C VAL A 63 -11.48 6.09 5.10
N MET A 64 -10.64 5.25 5.71
CA MET A 64 -9.27 4.98 5.23
C MET A 64 -9.25 4.42 3.79
N VAL A 65 -10.20 3.55 3.45
CA VAL A 65 -10.23 2.87 2.13
C VAL A 65 -10.49 3.86 0.98
N PRO A 66 -11.53 4.70 0.99
CA PRO A 66 -11.73 5.70 -0.07
C PRO A 66 -10.61 6.74 -0.12
N MET A 67 -10.01 7.10 1.03
CA MET A 67 -8.84 7.98 1.05
C MET A 67 -7.64 7.33 0.35
N ALA A 68 -7.40 6.03 0.55
CA ALA A 68 -6.38 5.29 -0.17
C ALA A 68 -6.68 5.23 -1.68
N GLY A 69 -7.94 5.04 -2.07
CA GLY A 69 -8.39 5.08 -3.46
C GLY A 69 -8.12 6.43 -4.14
N ASP A 70 -8.46 7.53 -3.47
CA ASP A 70 -8.17 8.88 -3.98
C ASP A 70 -6.66 9.15 -4.08
N ALA A 71 -5.89 8.71 -3.08
CA ALA A 71 -4.43 8.82 -3.09
C ALA A 71 -3.79 8.01 -4.23
N ALA A 72 -4.29 6.81 -4.53
CA ALA A 72 -3.83 6.00 -5.66
C ALA A 72 -4.11 6.69 -7.00
N ARG A 73 -5.36 7.14 -7.20
CA ARG A 73 -5.80 7.85 -8.40
C ARG A 73 -4.96 9.09 -8.70
N ARG A 74 -4.58 9.86 -7.67
CA ARG A 74 -3.74 11.05 -7.83
C ARG A 74 -2.31 10.73 -8.20
N ARG A 75 -1.80 9.55 -7.80
CA ARG A 75 -0.41 9.13 -8.06
C ARG A 75 -0.23 8.48 -9.43
N GLU A 76 -1.26 7.80 -9.93
CA GLU A 76 -1.25 7.20 -11.27
C GLU A 76 -2.56 7.51 -12.00
N PRO A 77 -2.70 8.72 -12.54
CA PRO A 77 -3.92 9.16 -13.21
C PRO A 77 -4.14 8.52 -14.59
N ARG A 78 -3.08 7.94 -15.19
CA ARG A 78 -3.14 7.29 -16.50
C ARG A 78 -3.92 5.96 -16.49
N LEU A 79 -4.16 5.37 -15.31
CA LEU A 79 -4.99 4.17 -15.18
C LEU A 79 -6.43 4.57 -14.82
N PRO A 80 -7.38 4.49 -15.78
CA PRO A 80 -8.78 4.80 -15.51
C PRO A 80 -9.36 3.88 -14.44
N GLY A 81 -10.09 4.47 -13.50
CA GLY A 81 -10.76 3.68 -12.46
C GLY A 81 -9.86 3.18 -11.33
N LEU A 82 -8.59 3.56 -11.24
CA LEU A 82 -7.67 3.09 -10.19
C LEU A 82 -8.22 3.32 -8.78
N GLY A 83 -8.93 4.42 -8.53
CA GLY A 83 -9.51 4.71 -7.22
C GLY A 83 -10.49 3.64 -6.73
N TRP A 84 -11.43 3.21 -7.58
CA TRP A 84 -12.38 2.17 -7.21
C TRP A 84 -11.73 0.77 -7.16
N MET A 85 -10.76 0.48 -8.03
CA MET A 85 -9.98 -0.76 -7.98
C MET A 85 -9.20 -0.88 -6.68
N THR A 86 -8.58 0.23 -6.23
CA THR A 86 -7.91 0.32 -4.93
C THR A 86 -8.90 0.11 -3.78
N GLY A 87 -10.10 0.72 -3.88
CA GLY A 87 -11.17 0.51 -2.93
C GLY A 87 -11.61 -0.95 -2.85
N LEU A 88 -11.87 -1.58 -3.99
CA LEU A 88 -12.27 -2.99 -4.07
C LEU A 88 -11.17 -3.93 -3.54
N GLY A 89 -9.94 -3.79 -4.03
CA GLY A 89 -8.80 -4.59 -3.58
C GLY A 89 -8.46 -4.36 -2.11
N GLY A 90 -8.55 -3.10 -1.65
CA GLY A 90 -8.35 -2.73 -0.26
C GLY A 90 -9.44 -3.31 0.66
N LEU A 91 -10.71 -3.20 0.30
CA LEU A 91 -11.82 -3.76 1.08
C LEU A 91 -11.75 -5.28 1.17
N SER A 92 -11.53 -5.97 0.03
CA SER A 92 -11.43 -7.44 0.03
C SER A 92 -10.21 -7.92 0.82
N GLY A 93 -9.04 -7.34 0.60
CA GLY A 93 -7.84 -7.70 1.33
C GLY A 93 -7.92 -7.35 2.82
N LEU A 94 -8.43 -6.16 3.17
CA LEU A 94 -8.63 -5.74 4.56
C LEU A 94 -9.68 -6.64 5.24
N GLY A 95 -10.80 -6.92 4.57
CA GLY A 95 -11.84 -7.79 5.11
C GLY A 95 -11.31 -9.19 5.43
N ILE A 96 -10.57 -9.82 4.51
CA ILE A 96 -9.92 -11.10 4.75
C ILE A 96 -8.96 -11.02 5.92
N SER A 97 -8.09 -9.99 5.95
CA SER A 97 -7.09 -9.81 7.00
C SER A 97 -7.71 -9.61 8.38
N LEU A 98 -8.70 -8.74 8.49
CA LEU A 98 -9.38 -8.48 9.77
C LEU A 98 -10.18 -9.71 10.25
N SER A 99 -10.82 -10.44 9.31
CA SER A 99 -11.51 -11.70 9.65
C SER A 99 -10.54 -12.75 10.18
N VAL A 100 -9.35 -12.86 9.62
CA VAL A 100 -8.33 -13.81 10.11
C VAL A 100 -7.81 -13.36 11.47
N VAL A 101 -7.39 -12.10 11.62
CA VAL A 101 -6.79 -11.60 12.88
C VAL A 101 -7.75 -11.66 14.05
N PHE A 102 -8.95 -11.13 13.86
CA PHE A 102 -9.93 -11.02 14.94
C PHE A 102 -10.83 -12.26 15.03
N GLY A 103 -11.13 -12.89 13.90
CA GLY A 103 -11.97 -14.12 13.86
C GLY A 103 -11.26 -15.34 14.44
N LEU A 104 -9.94 -15.45 14.27
CA LEU A 104 -9.12 -16.51 14.89
C LEU A 104 -8.57 -16.13 16.27
N GLY A 105 -8.89 -14.94 16.77
CA GLY A 105 -8.45 -14.50 18.10
C GLY A 105 -6.95 -14.22 18.20
N VAL A 106 -6.26 -13.92 17.08
CA VAL A 106 -4.83 -13.59 17.09
C VAL A 106 -4.58 -12.29 17.86
N LEU A 107 -5.49 -11.32 17.72
CA LEU A 107 -5.48 -10.06 18.47
C LEU A 107 -6.88 -9.77 19.02
N PRO A 108 -6.97 -9.06 20.17
CA PRO A 108 -8.27 -8.63 20.70
C PRO A 108 -8.92 -7.60 19.79
N LEU A 109 -10.23 -7.74 19.56
CA LEU A 109 -11.02 -6.77 18.80
C LEU A 109 -11.32 -5.53 19.63
N GLU A 110 -10.39 -4.61 19.64
CA GLU A 110 -10.47 -3.35 20.36
C GLU A 110 -10.11 -2.19 19.43
N ALA A 111 -10.67 -0.99 19.65
CA ALA A 111 -10.41 0.19 18.82
C ALA A 111 -8.92 0.52 18.73
N ARG A 112 -8.18 0.37 19.84
CA ARG A 112 -6.71 0.60 19.91
C ARG A 112 -5.88 -0.38 19.10
N VAL A 113 -6.44 -1.54 18.69
CA VAL A 113 -5.80 -2.54 17.84
C VAL A 113 -6.32 -2.43 16.43
N LEU A 114 -7.64 -2.31 16.26
CA LEU A 114 -8.31 -2.27 14.95
C LEU A 114 -7.79 -1.12 14.07
N VAL A 115 -7.72 0.10 14.61
CA VAL A 115 -7.35 1.29 13.82
C VAL A 115 -5.89 1.25 13.36
N PRO A 116 -4.88 1.01 14.22
CA PRO A 116 -3.50 0.89 13.77
C PRO A 116 -3.25 -0.28 12.81
N VAL A 117 -3.80 -1.46 13.08
CA VAL A 117 -3.65 -2.65 12.20
C VAL A 117 -4.24 -2.36 10.83
N SER A 118 -5.45 -1.81 10.76
CA SER A 118 -6.08 -1.43 9.49
C SER A 118 -5.25 -0.39 8.75
N GLY A 119 -4.72 0.62 9.44
CA GLY A 119 -3.84 1.64 8.86
C GLY A 119 -2.55 1.06 8.26
N MET A 120 -1.91 0.10 8.96
CA MET A 120 -0.73 -0.61 8.46
C MET A 120 -1.05 -1.42 7.19
N VAL A 121 -2.16 -2.14 7.19
CA VAL A 121 -2.60 -2.98 6.06
C VAL A 121 -2.95 -2.11 4.86
N VAL A 122 -3.78 -1.08 5.01
CA VAL A 122 -4.19 -0.16 3.94
C VAL A 122 -2.98 0.62 3.39
N GLY A 123 -2.12 1.14 4.26
CA GLY A 123 -0.96 1.93 3.86
C GLY A 123 0.08 1.11 3.06
N ASN A 124 0.31 -0.16 3.42
CA ASN A 124 1.20 -1.03 2.67
C ASN A 124 0.58 -1.46 1.34
N SER A 125 -0.72 -1.78 1.32
CA SER A 125 -1.45 -2.11 0.10
C SER A 125 -1.47 -0.97 -0.90
N LEU A 126 -1.64 0.28 -0.45
CA LEU A 126 -1.59 1.47 -1.31
C LEU A 126 -0.26 1.58 -2.07
N ARG A 127 0.88 1.29 -1.41
CA ARG A 127 2.19 1.31 -2.07
C ARG A 127 2.27 0.29 -3.20
N VAL A 128 1.84 -0.95 -2.95
CA VAL A 128 1.82 -2.01 -3.96
C VAL A 128 0.88 -1.67 -5.11
N VAL A 129 -0.31 -1.16 -4.82
CA VAL A 129 -1.32 -0.74 -5.81
C VAL A 129 -0.75 0.33 -6.75
N VAL A 130 -0.13 1.37 -6.22
CA VAL A 130 0.43 2.46 -7.05
C VAL A 130 1.54 1.93 -7.95
N VAL A 131 2.48 1.15 -7.41
CA VAL A 131 3.56 0.58 -8.22
C VAL A 131 3.02 -0.40 -9.26
N ALA A 132 2.05 -1.26 -8.91
CA ALA A 132 1.41 -2.18 -9.85
C ALA A 132 0.73 -1.42 -11.00
N ALA A 133 -0.02 -0.36 -10.68
CA ALA A 133 -0.68 0.48 -11.69
C ALA A 133 0.33 1.15 -12.62
N THR A 134 1.36 1.79 -12.09
CA THR A 134 2.42 2.43 -12.89
C THR A 134 3.12 1.42 -13.79
N ARG A 135 3.54 0.28 -13.24
CA ARG A 135 4.21 -0.77 -14.01
C ARG A 135 3.33 -1.40 -15.07
N LEU A 136 2.02 -1.55 -14.78
CA LEU A 136 1.06 -2.04 -15.75
C LEU A 136 0.93 -1.07 -16.93
N VAL A 137 0.72 0.22 -16.66
CA VAL A 137 0.58 1.24 -17.70
C VAL A 137 1.85 1.36 -18.56
N ASP A 138 3.01 1.45 -17.89
CA ASP A 138 4.30 1.55 -18.58
C ASP A 138 4.57 0.29 -19.43
N GLY A 139 4.35 -0.91 -18.88
CA GLY A 139 4.55 -2.17 -19.58
C GLY A 139 3.60 -2.38 -20.75
N LEU A 140 2.32 -1.99 -20.64
CA LEU A 140 1.37 -2.03 -21.74
C LEU A 140 1.78 -1.09 -22.87
N ARG A 141 2.37 0.04 -22.55
CA ARG A 141 2.86 1.01 -23.52
C ARG A 141 4.15 0.52 -24.21
N GLU A 142 5.14 0.10 -23.42
CA GLU A 142 6.44 -0.36 -23.93
C GLU A 142 6.32 -1.60 -24.82
N ARG A 143 5.39 -2.50 -24.49
CA ARG A 143 5.16 -3.78 -25.18
C ARG A 143 3.89 -3.78 -26.03
N ALA A 144 3.41 -2.60 -26.47
CA ALA A 144 2.18 -2.47 -27.25
C ALA A 144 2.21 -3.34 -28.53
N GLY A 145 3.30 -3.31 -29.29
CA GLY A 145 3.45 -4.12 -30.49
C GLY A 145 3.44 -5.63 -30.24
N GLU A 146 3.94 -6.10 -29.08
CA GLU A 146 3.86 -7.51 -28.69
C GLU A 146 2.41 -7.92 -28.40
N VAL A 147 1.67 -7.08 -27.64
CA VAL A 147 0.26 -7.30 -27.34
C VAL A 147 -0.57 -7.34 -28.63
N GLU A 148 -0.37 -6.39 -29.54
CA GLU A 148 -1.05 -6.34 -30.83
C GLU A 148 -0.74 -7.57 -31.70
N ALA A 149 0.53 -7.99 -31.74
CA ALA A 149 0.93 -9.19 -32.48
C ALA A 149 0.25 -10.46 -31.95
N LEU A 150 0.16 -10.62 -30.63
CA LEU A 150 -0.54 -11.76 -30.01
C LEU A 150 -2.04 -11.75 -30.33
N LEU A 151 -2.67 -10.58 -30.30
CA LEU A 151 -4.07 -10.44 -30.71
C LEU A 151 -4.28 -10.76 -32.20
N ALA A 152 -3.38 -10.29 -33.09
CA ALA A 152 -3.42 -10.59 -34.52
C ALA A 152 -3.23 -12.08 -34.84
N LEU A 153 -2.48 -12.80 -33.99
CA LEU A 153 -2.32 -14.26 -34.08
C LEU A 153 -3.55 -15.04 -33.51
N GLY A 154 -4.59 -14.33 -33.06
CA GLY A 154 -5.82 -14.94 -32.53
C GLY A 154 -5.78 -15.33 -31.07
N PHE A 155 -4.77 -14.92 -30.30
CA PHE A 155 -4.78 -15.11 -28.86
C PHE A 155 -5.84 -14.20 -28.19
N GLY A 156 -6.51 -14.75 -27.18
CA GLY A 156 -7.48 -13.96 -26.43
C GLY A 156 -6.82 -12.80 -25.67
N PRO A 157 -7.58 -11.69 -25.43
CA PRO A 157 -7.06 -10.47 -24.78
C PRO A 157 -6.34 -10.71 -23.47
N THR A 158 -6.88 -11.57 -22.60
CA THR A 158 -6.28 -11.93 -21.31
C THR A 158 -4.89 -12.57 -21.48
N ARG A 159 -4.69 -13.38 -22.52
CA ARG A 159 -3.42 -14.02 -22.80
C ARG A 159 -2.41 -13.01 -23.36
N ALA A 160 -2.86 -12.13 -24.23
CA ALA A 160 -2.00 -11.11 -24.85
C ALA A 160 -1.37 -10.15 -23.82
N VAL A 161 -2.08 -9.82 -22.73
CA VAL A 161 -1.58 -8.90 -21.69
C VAL A 161 -1.01 -9.61 -20.45
N ARG A 162 -1.04 -10.95 -20.42
CA ARG A 162 -0.72 -11.74 -19.22
C ARG A 162 0.69 -11.47 -18.69
N ASP A 163 1.67 -11.45 -19.56
CA ASP A 163 3.07 -11.30 -19.18
C ASP A 163 3.33 -9.91 -18.62
N VAL A 164 2.75 -8.87 -19.24
CA VAL A 164 2.80 -7.50 -18.72
C VAL A 164 2.17 -7.40 -17.34
N ALA A 165 0.98 -7.99 -17.15
CA ALA A 165 0.29 -7.99 -15.87
C ALA A 165 1.07 -8.75 -14.77
N SER A 166 1.66 -9.90 -15.12
CA SER A 166 2.48 -10.71 -14.23
C SER A 166 3.74 -9.96 -13.79
N ASP A 167 4.44 -9.33 -14.73
CA ASP A 167 5.64 -8.53 -14.44
C ASP A 167 5.31 -7.33 -13.55
N ALA A 168 4.22 -6.62 -13.84
CA ALA A 168 3.76 -5.49 -13.04
C ALA A 168 3.45 -5.89 -11.58
N LEU A 169 2.74 -7.02 -11.39
CA LEU A 169 2.46 -7.55 -10.06
C LEU A 169 3.75 -7.98 -9.35
N GLY A 170 4.60 -8.75 -10.01
CA GLY A 170 5.88 -9.22 -9.46
C GLY A 170 6.77 -8.07 -9.00
N LEU A 171 6.93 -7.03 -9.84
CA LEU A 171 7.72 -5.85 -9.52
C LEU A 171 7.13 -5.04 -8.36
N SER A 172 5.80 -4.94 -8.28
CA SER A 172 5.13 -4.20 -7.19
C SER A 172 5.27 -4.86 -5.82
N LEU A 173 5.38 -6.19 -5.78
CA LEU A 173 5.50 -6.96 -4.55
C LEU A 173 6.96 -7.11 -4.06
N ARG A 174 7.96 -6.87 -4.92
CA ARG A 174 9.38 -7.03 -4.54
C ARG A 174 9.77 -6.33 -3.25
N PRO A 175 9.45 -5.04 -3.02
CA PRO A 175 9.85 -4.37 -1.78
C PRO A 175 9.24 -5.02 -0.54
N GLN A 176 7.99 -5.50 -0.63
CA GLN A 176 7.31 -6.17 0.48
C GLN A 176 7.91 -7.56 0.75
N LEU A 177 8.26 -8.31 -0.31
CA LEU A 177 8.94 -9.60 -0.19
C LEU A 177 10.33 -9.45 0.43
N GLU A 178 11.12 -8.44 0.01
CA GLU A 178 12.43 -8.17 0.58
C GLU A 178 12.35 -7.76 2.06
N THR A 179 11.35 -6.94 2.42
CA THR A 179 11.06 -6.62 3.82
C THR A 179 10.77 -7.90 4.62
N THR A 180 9.94 -8.79 4.09
CA THR A 180 9.57 -10.04 4.77
C THR A 180 10.78 -10.99 4.91
N ARG A 181 11.67 -11.06 3.91
CA ARG A 181 12.87 -11.90 3.94
C ARG A 181 13.94 -11.41 4.91
N SER A 182 14.04 -10.10 5.11
CA SER A 182 15.09 -9.48 5.90
C SER A 182 14.72 -9.24 7.37
N VAL A 183 13.46 -9.43 7.71
CA VAL A 183 12.93 -9.26 9.07
C VAL A 183 13.61 -10.24 10.04
N GLY A 184 13.98 -9.73 11.22
CA GLY A 184 14.61 -10.51 12.27
C GLY A 184 16.13 -10.62 12.17
N MET A 185 16.70 -10.52 10.96
CA MET A 185 18.16 -10.56 10.78
C MET A 185 18.75 -9.18 10.51
N VAL A 186 18.12 -8.40 9.64
CA VAL A 186 18.65 -7.09 9.21
C VAL A 186 17.97 -5.95 9.96
N PHE A 187 16.69 -6.07 10.23
CA PHE A 187 15.95 -5.07 10.99
C PHE A 187 14.83 -5.70 11.82
N LEU A 188 14.47 -5.02 12.90
CA LEU A 188 13.29 -5.33 13.71
C LEU A 188 12.19 -4.30 13.38
N PRO A 189 10.98 -4.75 13.02
CA PRO A 189 9.87 -3.84 12.76
C PRO A 189 9.50 -3.02 13.98
N GLY A 190 9.09 -1.76 13.76
CA GLY A 190 8.75 -0.87 14.86
C GLY A 190 7.62 -1.38 15.76
N ALA A 191 6.65 -2.13 15.22
CA ALA A 191 5.59 -2.72 16.02
C ALA A 191 6.13 -3.78 16.99
N LEU A 192 7.06 -4.64 16.56
CA LEU A 192 7.74 -5.59 17.43
C LEU A 192 8.47 -4.88 18.58
N THR A 193 9.27 -3.87 18.24
CA THR A 193 9.99 -3.07 19.24
C THR A 193 9.00 -2.40 20.22
N GLY A 194 7.89 -1.86 19.70
CA GLY A 194 6.84 -1.26 20.53
C GLY A 194 6.19 -2.25 21.49
N LEU A 195 5.89 -3.47 21.04
CA LEU A 195 5.34 -4.54 21.89
C LEU A 195 6.29 -4.93 23.02
N ILE A 196 7.57 -5.11 22.71
CA ILE A 196 8.59 -5.44 23.74
C ILE A 196 8.74 -4.31 24.76
N LEU A 197 8.78 -3.05 24.31
CA LEU A 197 8.84 -1.90 25.21
C LEU A 197 7.57 -1.74 26.06
N ALA A 198 6.42 -2.22 25.58
CA ALA A 198 5.17 -2.28 26.32
C ALA A 198 5.11 -3.45 27.34
N GLY A 199 6.17 -4.28 27.43
CA GLY A 199 6.26 -5.39 28.39
C GLY A 199 5.68 -6.71 27.90
N VAL A 200 5.37 -6.85 26.61
CA VAL A 200 4.96 -8.13 26.03
C VAL A 200 6.18 -9.05 25.96
N ASP A 201 5.97 -10.35 26.26
CA ASP A 201 7.00 -11.36 26.13
C ASP A 201 7.62 -11.33 24.71
N PRO A 202 8.94 -11.38 24.58
CA PRO A 202 9.57 -11.28 23.26
C PRO A 202 9.13 -12.33 22.24
N MET A 203 8.81 -13.57 22.67
CA MET A 203 8.35 -14.60 21.76
C MET A 203 6.91 -14.35 21.30
N ASP A 204 6.03 -13.90 22.20
CA ASP A 204 4.67 -13.51 21.86
C ASP A 204 4.67 -12.29 20.92
N ALA A 205 5.53 -11.30 21.16
CA ALA A 205 5.70 -10.15 20.31
C ALA A 205 6.17 -10.56 18.88
N VAL A 206 7.08 -11.55 18.77
CA VAL A 206 7.53 -12.10 17.48
C VAL A 206 6.38 -12.81 16.75
N LEU A 207 5.57 -13.60 17.43
CA LEU A 207 4.41 -14.28 16.83
C LEU A 207 3.37 -13.29 16.31
N ILE A 208 3.05 -12.26 17.10
CA ILE A 208 2.15 -11.17 16.67
C ILE A 208 2.73 -10.46 15.45
N GLN A 209 4.01 -10.12 15.47
CA GLN A 209 4.65 -9.44 14.35
C GLN A 209 4.69 -10.29 13.08
N ALA A 210 4.93 -11.60 13.19
CA ALA A 210 4.89 -12.52 12.06
C ALA A 210 3.48 -12.59 11.44
N ALA A 211 2.44 -12.69 12.28
CA ALA A 211 1.06 -12.64 11.82
C ALA A 211 0.76 -11.34 11.05
N LEU A 212 1.14 -10.19 11.60
CA LEU A 212 0.96 -8.89 10.95
C LEU A 212 1.70 -8.80 9.60
N LEU A 213 2.93 -9.33 9.50
CA LEU A 213 3.69 -9.35 8.25
C LEU A 213 2.99 -10.17 7.16
N PHE A 214 2.51 -11.37 7.50
CA PHE A 214 1.80 -12.23 6.54
C PHE A 214 0.48 -11.61 6.08
N LEU A 215 -0.23 -10.95 6.99
CA LEU A 215 -1.46 -10.23 6.65
C LEU A 215 -1.19 -9.05 5.71
N ILE A 216 -0.19 -8.24 6.01
CA ILE A 216 0.22 -7.11 5.18
C ILE A 216 0.60 -7.61 3.77
N LEU A 217 1.44 -8.66 3.70
CA LEU A 217 1.85 -9.23 2.41
C LEU A 217 0.66 -9.80 1.64
N GLY A 218 -0.20 -10.58 2.28
CA GLY A 218 -1.39 -11.17 1.66
C GLY A 218 -2.36 -10.11 1.14
N THR A 219 -2.68 -9.11 1.97
CA THR A 219 -3.58 -8.02 1.57
C THR A 219 -3.00 -7.20 0.43
N ALA A 220 -1.71 -6.86 0.49
CA ALA A 220 -1.04 -6.12 -0.56
C ALA A 220 -1.01 -6.90 -1.89
N ALA A 221 -0.80 -8.22 -1.82
CA ALA A 221 -0.85 -9.10 -3.00
C ALA A 221 -2.25 -9.16 -3.61
N VAL A 222 -3.31 -9.29 -2.79
CA VAL A 222 -4.71 -9.26 -3.26
C VAL A 222 -5.03 -7.92 -3.91
N ALA A 223 -4.67 -6.80 -3.27
CA ALA A 223 -4.92 -5.47 -3.80
C ALA A 223 -4.18 -5.22 -5.13
N GLY A 224 -2.91 -5.63 -5.22
CA GLY A 224 -2.12 -5.56 -6.45
C GLY A 224 -2.69 -6.44 -7.57
N LEU A 225 -3.14 -7.66 -7.23
CA LEU A 225 -3.78 -8.57 -8.18
C LEU A 225 -5.06 -7.98 -8.78
N VAL A 226 -5.92 -7.38 -7.94
CA VAL A 226 -7.13 -6.69 -8.41
C VAL A 226 -6.77 -5.62 -9.43
N VAL A 227 -5.75 -4.81 -9.13
CA VAL A 227 -5.31 -3.73 -10.02
C VAL A 227 -4.80 -4.26 -11.35
N VAL A 228 -3.94 -5.29 -11.38
CA VAL A 228 -3.40 -5.79 -12.65
C VAL A 228 -4.42 -6.58 -13.46
N VAL A 229 -5.35 -7.30 -12.82
CA VAL A 229 -6.38 -8.09 -13.53
C VAL A 229 -7.51 -7.19 -14.06
N VAL A 230 -7.93 -6.23 -13.28
CA VAL A 230 -9.03 -5.33 -13.67
C VAL A 230 -8.51 -4.15 -14.48
N GLY A 231 -7.31 -3.66 -14.16
CA GLY A 231 -6.68 -2.49 -14.77
C GLY A 231 -6.29 -2.66 -16.23
N VAL A 232 -6.21 -3.88 -16.76
CA VAL A 232 -6.02 -4.12 -18.20
C VAL A 232 -7.30 -3.87 -19.02
N ARG A 233 -8.48 -3.99 -18.39
CA ARG A 233 -9.77 -3.92 -19.12
C ARG A 233 -10.01 -2.61 -19.89
N PRO A 234 -9.68 -1.43 -19.34
CA PRO A 234 -9.86 -0.17 -20.06
C PRO A 234 -9.08 -0.08 -21.37
N PHE A 235 -8.01 -0.87 -21.52
CA PHE A 235 -7.14 -0.89 -22.71
C PHE A 235 -7.49 -2.00 -23.72
N LEU A 236 -8.53 -2.77 -23.42
CA LEU A 236 -9.02 -3.89 -24.23
C LEU A 236 -10.50 -3.64 -24.57
N VAL A 237 -10.75 -2.81 -25.58
CA VAL A 237 -12.10 -2.42 -26.01
C VAL A 237 -12.45 -3.16 -27.30
N ASP A 238 -13.58 -3.86 -27.30
CA ASP A 238 -14.11 -4.61 -28.48
C ASP A 238 -13.09 -5.54 -29.16
N GLY A 239 -12.25 -6.17 -28.35
CA GLY A 239 -11.20 -7.07 -28.86
C GLY A 239 -10.00 -6.36 -29.48
N ARG A 240 -9.94 -5.03 -29.40
CA ARG A 240 -8.81 -4.21 -29.81
C ARG A 240 -8.02 -3.75 -28.61
N PHE A 241 -6.73 -3.60 -28.82
CA PHE A 241 -5.85 -3.01 -27.81
C PHE A 241 -5.69 -1.51 -28.07
N GLU A 242 -5.99 -0.72 -27.08
CA GLU A 242 -5.77 0.73 -27.07
C GLU A 242 -4.65 1.04 -26.06
N PRO A 243 -3.42 1.31 -26.50
CA PRO A 243 -2.32 1.57 -25.59
C PRO A 243 -2.57 2.82 -24.74
N PRO A 244 -2.06 2.87 -23.50
CA PRO A 244 -2.18 4.05 -22.64
C PRO A 244 -1.60 5.30 -23.31
N ILE A 245 -2.36 6.40 -23.27
CA ILE A 245 -1.93 7.70 -23.79
C ILE A 245 -1.04 8.40 -22.72
N ASN A 246 -0.19 9.31 -23.15
CA ASN A 246 0.71 10.11 -22.28
C ASN A 246 -0.04 10.96 -21.26
#